data_93309a6e620a15b1341b0918aa70f28f
#
_entry.id   93309a6e620a15b1341b0918aa70f28f
#
_cell.length_a   1.000
_cell.length_b   1.000
_cell.length_c   1.000
_cell.angle_alpha   90.00
_cell.angle_beta   90.00
_cell.angle_gamma   90.00
#
_symmetry.space_group_name_H-M   'P 1'
#
loop_
_entity.id
_entity.type
_entity.pdbx_description
1 polymer ?
#
loop_
_entity_poly.entity_id
_entity_poly.type
_entity_poly.pdbx_seq_one_letter_code
_entity_poly.pdbx_strand_id
1 'polypeptide(L)'
;MPDFSIRSYKSADTSAVYEICLKTGNSGQDATHLFSDPLVLGHIYVGPYMEFEPQSVFILEDDQGPCGYIMGVLDSQTYYQWMHSEWLPKIRVNYKKPTVNPDTWDETAKITDLLFHPVSQRLLPDYPAHLHIDLLL
;
A
#
# COMPACT_ATOMS: atom_id res chain seq x y z
N MET A 1 18.43 2.05 23.59
CA MET A 1 17.06 1.98 23.05
C MET A 1 16.85 3.16 22.11
N PRO A 2 16.46 2.93 20.87
CA PRO A 2 16.07 4.04 20.03
C PRO A 2 14.81 4.70 20.60
N ASP A 3 14.76 6.01 20.47
CA ASP A 3 13.56 6.76 20.80
C ASP A 3 12.62 6.73 19.61
N PHE A 4 11.39 6.31 19.83
CA PHE A 4 10.36 6.27 18.81
C PHE A 4 9.38 7.42 18.98
N SER A 5 8.95 8.00 17.89
CA SER A 5 7.89 9.01 17.89
C SER A 5 6.86 8.71 16.80
N ILE A 6 5.63 9.13 17.02
CA ILE A 6 4.54 9.02 16.07
C ILE A 6 4.15 10.44 15.66
N ARG A 7 4.05 10.67 14.36
CA ARG A 7 3.66 11.97 13.83
C ARG A 7 2.76 11.82 12.59
N SER A 8 2.12 12.90 12.21
CA SER A 8 1.32 12.94 11.00
C SER A 8 2.18 12.74 9.75
N TYR A 9 1.61 12.08 8.75
CA TYR A 9 2.19 11.92 7.42
C TYR A 9 2.39 13.28 6.73
N LYS A 10 3.47 13.37 5.97
CA LYS A 10 3.78 14.47 5.05
C LYS A 10 4.07 13.89 3.67
N SER A 11 3.83 14.67 2.61
CA SER A 11 4.08 14.19 1.23
C SER A 11 5.52 13.72 1.00
N ALA A 12 6.49 14.28 1.72
CA ALA A 12 7.88 13.85 1.66
C ALA A 12 8.12 12.42 2.19
N ASP A 13 7.16 11.84 2.91
CA ASP A 13 7.26 10.48 3.46
C ASP A 13 6.88 9.40 2.44
N THR A 14 6.30 9.76 1.31
CA THR A 14 5.73 8.80 0.34
C THR A 14 6.72 7.70 -0.05
N SER A 15 7.95 8.05 -0.42
CA SER A 15 8.95 7.05 -0.81
C SER A 15 9.34 6.14 0.35
N ALA A 16 9.46 6.67 1.57
CA ALA A 16 9.75 5.86 2.75
C ALA A 16 8.60 4.87 3.06
N VAL A 17 7.35 5.30 2.92
CA VAL A 17 6.18 4.43 3.11
C VAL A 17 6.17 3.29 2.08
N TYR A 18 6.44 3.59 0.81
CA TYR A 18 6.56 2.58 -0.24
C TYR A 18 7.68 1.57 0.08
N GLU A 19 8.81 2.05 0.56
CA GLU A 19 9.94 1.21 0.94
C GLU A 19 9.60 0.30 2.13
N ILE A 20 8.94 0.81 3.16
CA ILE A 20 8.49 0.02 4.31
C ILE A 20 7.50 -1.06 3.86
N CYS A 21 6.56 -0.70 2.99
CA CYS A 21 5.62 -1.65 2.41
C CYS A 21 6.34 -2.82 1.74
N LEU A 22 7.34 -2.53 0.91
CA LEU A 22 8.13 -3.55 0.22
C LEU A 22 8.97 -4.39 1.21
N LYS A 23 9.58 -3.76 2.20
CA LYS A 23 10.40 -4.46 3.20
C LYS A 23 9.61 -5.28 4.22
N THR A 24 8.30 -5.17 4.21
CA THR A 24 7.40 -5.97 5.06
C THR A 24 6.43 -6.83 4.24
N GLY A 25 6.55 -6.81 2.92
CA GLY A 25 5.56 -7.35 1.99
C GLY A 25 5.56 -8.88 1.84
N ASN A 26 6.52 -9.59 2.43
CA ASN A 26 6.57 -11.05 2.42
C ASN A 26 6.24 -11.59 3.82
N SER A 27 4.97 -11.50 4.19
CA SER A 27 4.47 -11.92 5.50
C SER A 27 5.24 -11.27 6.66
N GLY A 28 5.50 -9.97 6.55
CA GLY A 28 6.30 -9.19 7.51
C GLY A 28 7.81 -9.22 7.25
N GLN A 29 8.27 -10.03 6.31
CA GLN A 29 9.67 -10.13 5.90
C GLN A 29 9.93 -9.26 4.67
N ASP A 30 11.20 -9.02 4.36
CA ASP A 30 11.61 -8.25 3.20
C ASP A 30 11.19 -8.94 1.90
N ALA A 31 10.42 -8.22 1.07
CA ALA A 31 9.96 -8.69 -0.23
C ALA A 31 10.77 -8.08 -1.39
N THR A 32 11.80 -7.28 -1.13
CA THR A 32 12.56 -6.57 -2.17
C THR A 32 13.05 -7.52 -3.27
N HIS A 33 13.53 -8.71 -2.90
CA HIS A 33 14.04 -9.71 -3.84
C HIS A 33 12.97 -10.40 -4.68
N LEU A 34 11.69 -10.26 -4.31
CA LEU A 34 10.57 -10.89 -5.02
C LEU A 34 10.02 -10.00 -6.14
N PHE A 35 10.34 -8.70 -6.14
CA PHE A 35 9.75 -7.73 -7.05
C PHE A 35 10.81 -7.09 -7.93
N SER A 36 10.63 -7.20 -9.25
CA SER A 36 11.42 -6.46 -10.23
C SER A 36 10.99 -4.99 -10.32
N ASP A 37 9.74 -4.69 -9.96
CA ASP A 37 9.23 -3.33 -9.81
C ASP A 37 9.04 -3.02 -8.32
N PRO A 38 9.85 -2.11 -7.75
CA PRO A 38 9.79 -1.80 -6.32
C PRO A 38 8.57 -0.98 -5.91
N LEU A 39 7.77 -0.47 -6.86
CA LEU A 39 6.65 0.43 -6.59
C LEU A 39 5.28 -0.27 -6.66
N VAL A 40 5.16 -1.37 -7.39
CA VAL A 40 3.85 -1.96 -7.67
C VAL A 40 3.11 -2.40 -6.40
N LEU A 41 3.81 -2.96 -5.44
CA LEU A 41 3.20 -3.39 -4.18
C LEU A 41 2.60 -2.20 -3.43
N GLY A 42 3.34 -1.10 -3.34
CA GLY A 42 2.90 0.13 -2.71
C GLY A 42 1.71 0.76 -3.42
N HIS A 43 1.64 0.67 -4.74
CA HIS A 43 0.50 1.17 -5.50
C HIS A 43 -0.82 0.49 -5.14
N ILE A 44 -0.77 -0.74 -4.65
CA ILE A 44 -1.96 -1.46 -4.20
C ILE A 44 -2.25 -1.19 -2.72
N TYR A 45 -1.23 -1.23 -1.86
CA TYR A 45 -1.43 -1.36 -0.42
C TYR A 45 -1.21 -0.08 0.39
N VAL A 46 -0.51 0.91 -0.11
CA VAL A 46 -0.22 2.14 0.66
C VAL A 46 -0.52 3.44 -0.08
N GLY A 47 -0.18 3.52 -1.37
CA GLY A 47 -0.38 4.74 -2.15
C GLY A 47 -1.80 5.28 -2.11
N PRO A 48 -2.83 4.43 -2.28
CA PRO A 48 -4.21 4.91 -2.24
C PRO A 48 -4.59 5.58 -0.93
N TYR A 49 -4.12 5.06 0.22
CA TYR A 49 -4.44 5.64 1.53
C TYR A 49 -3.85 7.04 1.69
N MET A 50 -2.61 7.23 1.26
CA MET A 50 -1.93 8.53 1.34
C MET A 50 -2.59 9.59 0.46
N GLU A 51 -3.15 9.18 -0.67
CA GLU A 51 -3.84 10.08 -1.59
C GLU A 51 -5.26 10.39 -1.12
N PHE A 52 -6.01 9.37 -0.67
CA PHE A 52 -7.43 9.50 -0.36
C PHE A 52 -7.68 10.20 0.98
N GLU A 53 -6.97 9.79 2.03
CA GLU A 53 -7.22 10.30 3.38
C GLU A 53 -5.89 10.49 4.13
N PRO A 54 -5.03 11.44 3.65
CA PRO A 54 -3.70 11.63 4.25
C PRO A 54 -3.74 12.00 5.73
N GLN A 55 -4.80 12.65 6.20
CA GLN A 55 -4.98 13.01 7.62
C GLN A 55 -5.15 11.78 8.52
N SER A 56 -5.45 10.63 7.96
CA SER A 56 -5.56 9.35 8.69
C SER A 56 -4.31 8.47 8.53
N VAL A 57 -3.21 9.06 8.08
CA VAL A 57 -1.92 8.37 7.95
C VAL A 57 -0.94 8.93 8.96
N PHE A 58 -0.33 8.04 9.74
CA PHE A 58 0.67 8.39 10.76
C PHE A 58 1.95 7.61 10.52
N ILE A 59 3.07 8.25 10.80
CA ILE A 59 4.42 7.71 10.62
C ILE A 59 5.01 7.43 11.99
N LEU A 60 5.55 6.22 12.16
CA LEU A 60 6.45 5.90 13.26
C LEU A 60 7.87 6.15 12.77
N GLU A 61 8.63 6.91 13.54
CA GLU A 61 10.04 7.15 13.24
C GLU A 61 10.92 6.98 14.45
N ASP A 62 12.17 6.63 14.21
CA ASP A 62 13.24 6.62 15.18
C ASP A 62 14.31 7.64 14.78
N ASP A 63 15.49 7.55 15.37
CA ASP A 63 16.62 8.46 15.07
C ASP A 63 17.18 8.28 13.64
N GLN A 64 16.84 7.19 12.95
CA GLN A 64 17.24 6.92 11.56
C GLN A 64 16.17 7.36 10.55
N GLY A 65 14.99 7.74 10.99
CA GLY A 65 13.87 8.15 10.14
C GLY A 65 12.66 7.25 10.20
N PRO A 66 11.76 7.33 9.20
CA PRO A 66 10.54 6.49 9.18
C PRO A 66 10.86 5.00 9.24
N CYS A 67 10.22 4.29 10.16
CA CYS A 67 10.38 2.84 10.34
C CYS A 67 9.05 2.10 10.43
N GLY A 68 7.93 2.80 10.32
CA GLY A 68 6.61 2.20 10.30
C GLY A 68 5.54 3.20 9.94
N TYR A 69 4.36 2.68 9.68
CA TYR A 69 3.18 3.52 9.43
C TYR A 69 1.91 2.83 9.93
N ILE A 70 0.92 3.64 10.23
CA ILE A 70 -0.47 3.22 10.34
C ILE A 70 -1.31 4.12 9.46
N MET A 71 -2.20 3.54 8.69
CA MET A 71 -3.07 4.27 7.80
C MET A 71 -4.46 3.65 7.83
N GLY A 72 -5.46 4.48 7.62
CA GLY A 72 -6.83 4.02 7.66
C GLY A 72 -7.75 4.91 6.88
N VAL A 73 -9.00 4.48 6.78
CA VAL A 73 -10.07 5.24 6.18
C VAL A 73 -11.31 5.12 7.08
N LEU A 74 -12.07 6.20 7.16
CA LEU A 74 -13.28 6.23 7.98
C LEU A 74 -14.43 5.45 7.34
N ASP A 75 -14.47 5.39 5.99
CA ASP A 75 -15.51 4.71 5.23
C ASP A 75 -14.89 3.85 4.12
N SER A 76 -14.85 2.55 4.34
CA SER A 76 -14.27 1.58 3.41
C SER A 76 -14.99 1.57 2.06
N GLN A 77 -16.32 1.71 2.05
CA GLN A 77 -17.09 1.69 0.82
C GLN A 77 -16.72 2.85 -0.11
N THR A 78 -16.69 4.06 0.44
CA THR A 78 -16.30 5.26 -0.30
C THR A 78 -14.86 5.15 -0.80
N TYR A 79 -13.96 4.65 0.04
CA TYR A 79 -12.56 4.43 -0.30
C TYR A 79 -12.40 3.47 -1.49
N TYR A 80 -13.04 2.31 -1.46
CA TYR A 80 -12.93 1.32 -2.54
C TYR A 80 -13.58 1.83 -3.84
N GLN A 81 -14.69 2.55 -3.75
CA GLN A 81 -15.30 3.19 -4.92
C GLN A 81 -14.32 4.18 -5.57
N TRP A 82 -13.70 5.05 -4.77
CA TRP A 82 -12.70 5.99 -5.25
C TRP A 82 -11.47 5.28 -5.82
N MET A 83 -10.99 4.24 -5.16
CA MET A 83 -9.84 3.46 -5.61
C MET A 83 -10.08 2.89 -7.01
N HIS A 84 -11.26 2.33 -7.25
CA HIS A 84 -11.63 1.74 -8.54
C HIS A 84 -11.85 2.80 -9.63
N SER A 85 -12.45 3.94 -9.30
CA SER A 85 -12.80 4.96 -10.29
C SER A 85 -11.69 5.97 -10.57
N GLU A 86 -10.81 6.25 -9.61
CA GLU A 86 -9.81 7.32 -9.73
C GLU A 86 -8.37 6.81 -9.62
N TRP A 87 -8.06 6.04 -8.57
CA TRP A 87 -6.67 5.63 -8.30
C TRP A 87 -6.14 4.60 -9.28
N LEU A 88 -6.82 3.46 -9.42
CA LEU A 88 -6.35 2.38 -10.28
C LEU A 88 -6.23 2.81 -11.75
N PRO A 89 -7.20 3.54 -12.34
CA PRO A 89 -7.03 4.03 -13.72
C PRO A 89 -5.79 4.91 -13.90
N LYS A 90 -5.50 5.77 -12.93
CA LYS A 90 -4.32 6.65 -12.94
C LYS A 90 -3.02 5.85 -12.94
N ILE A 91 -2.94 4.81 -12.11
CA ILE A 91 -1.75 3.97 -11.98
C ILE A 91 -1.57 3.07 -13.21
N ARG A 92 -2.65 2.49 -13.74
CA ARG A 92 -2.62 1.60 -14.92
C ARG A 92 -1.93 2.19 -16.13
N VAL A 93 -1.94 3.50 -16.28
CA VAL A 93 -1.33 4.19 -17.43
C VAL A 93 0.15 3.79 -17.61
N ASN A 94 0.83 3.51 -16.51
CA ASN A 94 2.27 3.17 -16.48
C ASN A 94 2.54 1.65 -16.48
N TYR A 95 1.51 0.83 -16.58
CA TYR A 95 1.64 -0.63 -16.46
C TYR A 95 0.99 -1.35 -17.62
N LYS A 96 1.56 -2.51 -17.96
CA LYS A 96 0.97 -3.44 -18.92
C LYS A 96 0.32 -4.59 -18.18
N LYS A 97 -0.86 -4.98 -18.65
CA LYS A 97 -1.56 -6.16 -18.17
C LYS A 97 -0.66 -7.39 -18.35
N PRO A 98 -0.50 -8.25 -17.32
CA PRO A 98 0.27 -9.48 -17.46
C PRO A 98 -0.28 -10.40 -18.53
N THR A 99 0.56 -11.33 -19.03
CA THR A 99 0.18 -12.31 -20.04
C THR A 99 -0.95 -13.21 -19.57
N VAL A 100 -1.65 -13.85 -20.52
CA VAL A 100 -2.84 -14.66 -20.23
C VAL A 100 -2.57 -15.95 -19.47
N ASN A 101 -1.32 -16.41 -19.36
CA ASN A 101 -0.98 -17.63 -18.62
C ASN A 101 -0.48 -17.31 -17.19
N PRO A 102 -1.37 -17.35 -16.15
CA PRO A 102 -0.98 -17.01 -14.78
C PRO A 102 0.09 -17.92 -14.18
N ASP A 103 0.24 -19.14 -14.69
CA ASP A 103 1.24 -20.10 -14.19
C ASP A 103 2.68 -19.64 -14.44
N THR A 104 2.87 -18.69 -15.39
CA THR A 104 4.17 -18.10 -15.71
C THR A 104 4.49 -16.84 -14.92
N TRP A 105 3.57 -16.36 -14.09
CA TRP A 105 3.73 -15.07 -13.40
C TRP A 105 4.68 -15.16 -12.21
N ASP A 106 5.61 -14.20 -12.14
CA ASP A 106 6.37 -13.91 -10.92
C ASP A 106 5.54 -13.05 -9.95
N GLU A 107 6.10 -12.70 -8.81
CA GLU A 107 5.38 -11.89 -7.81
C GLU A 107 5.00 -10.50 -8.35
N THR A 108 5.87 -9.88 -9.15
CA THR A 108 5.56 -8.59 -9.78
C THR A 108 4.34 -8.70 -10.68
N ALA A 109 4.25 -9.73 -11.53
CA ALA A 109 3.11 -9.94 -12.41
C ALA A 109 1.82 -10.18 -11.64
N LYS A 110 1.86 -10.97 -10.56
CA LYS A 110 0.70 -11.25 -9.71
C LYS A 110 0.11 -9.97 -9.10
N ILE A 111 0.96 -9.09 -8.59
CA ILE A 111 0.51 -7.82 -8.00
C ILE A 111 0.09 -6.83 -9.08
N THR A 112 0.81 -6.79 -10.22
CA THR A 112 0.42 -5.96 -11.36
C THR A 112 -0.99 -6.32 -11.86
N ASP A 113 -1.34 -7.61 -11.87
CA ASP A 113 -2.67 -8.05 -12.24
C ASP A 113 -3.77 -7.42 -11.36
N LEU A 114 -3.50 -7.18 -10.09
CA LEU A 114 -4.44 -6.53 -9.18
C LEU A 114 -4.77 -5.09 -9.58
N LEU A 115 -3.90 -4.42 -10.33
CA LEU A 115 -4.21 -3.09 -10.89
C LEU A 115 -5.35 -3.17 -11.91
N PHE A 116 -5.46 -4.29 -12.62
CA PHE A 116 -6.45 -4.51 -13.68
C PHE A 116 -7.65 -5.33 -13.20
N HIS A 117 -7.44 -6.21 -12.22
CA HIS A 117 -8.45 -7.10 -11.64
C HIS A 117 -8.36 -7.04 -10.11
N PRO A 118 -8.79 -5.92 -9.48
CA PRO A 118 -8.71 -5.80 -8.03
C PRO A 118 -9.61 -6.82 -7.33
N VAL A 119 -9.15 -7.28 -6.16
CA VAL A 119 -9.93 -8.19 -5.32
C VAL A 119 -11.12 -7.43 -4.73
N SER A 120 -12.31 -8.04 -4.80
CA SER A 120 -13.50 -7.51 -4.14
C SER A 120 -13.35 -7.62 -2.63
N GLN A 121 -13.52 -6.51 -1.92
CA GLN A 121 -13.44 -6.47 -0.46
C GLN A 121 -14.81 -6.70 0.15
N ARG A 122 -14.86 -7.51 1.22
CA ARG A 122 -16.07 -7.68 2.00
C ARG A 122 -16.27 -6.45 2.88
N LEU A 123 -17.38 -5.76 2.66
CA LEU A 123 -17.79 -4.62 3.49
C LEU A 123 -18.58 -5.09 4.70
N LEU A 124 -18.32 -4.48 5.85
CA LEU A 124 -19.01 -4.74 7.11
C LEU A 124 -19.77 -3.48 7.51
N PRO A 125 -21.11 -3.42 7.31
CA PRO A 125 -21.87 -2.18 7.52
C PRO A 125 -21.75 -1.61 8.93
N ASP A 126 -21.60 -2.47 9.94
CA ASP A 126 -21.46 -2.04 11.34
C ASP A 126 -20.04 -1.58 11.68
N TYR A 127 -19.07 -1.81 10.79
CA TYR A 127 -17.67 -1.44 10.97
C TYR A 127 -17.15 -0.78 9.68
N PRO A 128 -17.54 0.48 9.43
CA PRO A 128 -17.27 1.13 8.15
C PRO A 128 -15.79 1.49 7.94
N ALA A 129 -15.02 1.66 9.01
CA ALA A 129 -13.60 2.00 8.95
C ALA A 129 -12.71 0.77 8.85
N HIS A 130 -11.54 0.92 8.26
CA HIS A 130 -10.47 -0.09 8.34
C HIS A 130 -9.10 0.56 8.43
N LEU A 131 -8.10 -0.21 8.81
CA LEU A 131 -6.72 0.25 8.92
C LEU A 131 -5.74 -0.77 8.36
N HIS A 132 -4.54 -0.28 8.06
CA HIS A 132 -3.39 -1.05 7.60
C HIS A 132 -2.15 -0.55 8.36
N ILE A 133 -1.33 -1.47 8.88
CA ILE A 133 -0.15 -1.14 9.68
C ILE A 133 1.01 -2.07 9.32
N ASP A 134 2.19 -1.50 9.12
CA ASP A 134 3.45 -2.24 8.98
C ASP A 134 4.57 -1.55 9.75
N LEU A 135 5.43 -2.35 10.34
CA LEU A 135 6.57 -1.91 11.13
C LEU A 135 7.82 -2.67 10.68
N LEU A 136 8.94 -1.96 10.49
CA LEU A 136 10.25 -2.58 10.33
C LEU A 136 10.71 -3.16 11.67
N LEU A 137 11.34 -4.33 11.64
CA LEU A 137 11.94 -4.96 12.80
C LEU A 137 13.42 -4.61 12.92
#